data_05de8e5cf26502c55acaa80248ffcc2a
#
_entry.id   05de8e5cf26502c55acaa80248ffcc2a
#
_cell.length_a   1.000
_cell.length_b   1.000
_cell.length_c   1.000
_cell.angle_alpha   90.00
_cell.angle_beta   90.00
_cell.angle_gamma   90.00
#
_symmetry.space_group_name_H-M   'P 1'
#
loop_
_entity.id
_entity.type
_entity.pdbx_description
1 polymer ?
#
loop_
_entity_poly.entity_id
_entity_poly.type
_entity_poly.pdbx_seq_one_letter_code
_entity_poly.pdbx_strand_id
1 'polypeptide(L)'
;EQMKAEHLKTELITNVSHDIKTPLTSIVNYVDLLKKEDIPSPEAREYIAVLDRQSHRLKKLTEDLVEASKASSGALNVDLQPTDVNVLFSQIQGEYQERLAACQLTLVTQPPAPGTMIRADSRLLSRVMDNLVSNICKYALPNTRVYVVSTLFSSQSTPFRNAVTISFKNVSRDELNISPDELMERFVRGDASRHTEGSGLGLSIARSLVQLQGGTFGLAIDADLFRADITFDLLNGDSK
;
A
#
# COMPACT_ATOMS: atom_id res chain seq x y z
N GLU A 1 6.70 18.95 -23.87
CA GLU A 1 6.79 17.63 -24.55
C GLU A 1 6.74 16.48 -23.53
N GLN A 2 7.46 16.56 -22.43
CA GLN A 2 7.51 15.51 -21.38
C GLN A 2 6.14 15.22 -20.74
N MET A 3 5.36 16.27 -20.39
CA MET A 3 3.99 16.12 -19.86
C MET A 3 3.02 15.48 -20.85
N LYS A 4 3.16 15.76 -22.17
CA LYS A 4 2.33 15.12 -23.21
C LYS A 4 2.64 13.63 -23.33
N ALA A 5 3.91 13.26 -23.24
CA ALA A 5 4.34 11.86 -23.30
C ALA A 5 3.86 11.06 -22.06
N GLU A 6 3.89 11.65 -20.87
CA GLU A 6 3.36 11.04 -19.64
C GLU A 6 1.85 10.88 -19.67
N HIS A 7 1.13 11.88 -20.18
CA HIS A 7 -0.32 11.79 -20.32
C HIS A 7 -0.74 10.70 -21.31
N LEU A 8 -0.06 10.62 -22.47
CA LEU A 8 -0.28 9.58 -23.47
C LEU A 8 0.01 8.19 -22.94
N LYS A 9 1.09 8.03 -22.17
CA LYS A 9 1.46 6.78 -21.50
C LYS A 9 0.39 6.34 -20.48
N THR A 10 -0.16 7.29 -19.73
CA THR A 10 -1.23 7.02 -18.76
C THR A 10 -2.52 6.63 -19.43
N GLU A 11 -2.91 7.32 -20.51
CA GLU A 11 -4.10 7.01 -21.29
C GLU A 11 -4.00 5.63 -21.93
N LEU A 12 -2.85 5.28 -22.52
CA LEU A 12 -2.58 3.96 -23.05
C LEU A 12 -2.68 2.87 -21.99
N ILE A 13 -2.03 3.06 -20.83
CA ILE A 13 -2.08 2.09 -19.73
C ILE A 13 -3.53 1.94 -19.21
N THR A 14 -4.29 3.02 -19.11
CA THR A 14 -5.68 2.99 -18.65
C THR A 14 -6.57 2.23 -19.63
N ASN A 15 -6.44 2.50 -20.95
CA ASN A 15 -7.22 1.82 -21.99
C ASN A 15 -6.87 0.34 -22.10
N VAL A 16 -5.58 0.00 -22.15
CA VAL A 16 -5.12 -1.40 -22.18
C VAL A 16 -5.57 -2.16 -20.94
N SER A 17 -5.54 -1.50 -19.77
CA SER A 17 -5.98 -2.15 -18.53
C SER A 17 -7.48 -2.39 -18.48
N HIS A 18 -8.30 -1.48 -19.06
CA HIS A 18 -9.73 -1.70 -19.21
C HIS A 18 -10.00 -2.90 -20.12
N ASP A 19 -9.27 -3.00 -21.23
CA ASP A 19 -9.43 -4.09 -22.20
C ASP A 19 -8.95 -5.45 -21.65
N ILE A 20 -8.02 -5.44 -20.69
CA ILE A 20 -7.61 -6.64 -19.94
C ILE A 20 -8.60 -6.98 -18.84
N LYS A 21 -9.18 -5.99 -18.15
CA LYS A 21 -10.09 -6.20 -17.01
C LYS A 21 -11.35 -6.97 -17.40
N THR A 22 -11.89 -6.73 -18.60
CA THR A 22 -13.12 -7.36 -19.08
C THR A 22 -12.98 -8.87 -19.25
N PRO A 23 -12.02 -9.41 -20.08
CA PRO A 23 -11.82 -10.85 -20.21
C PRO A 23 -11.38 -11.50 -18.90
N LEU A 24 -10.59 -10.79 -18.07
CA LEU A 24 -10.13 -11.31 -16.80
C LEU A 24 -11.28 -11.46 -15.80
N THR A 25 -12.22 -10.51 -15.75
CA THR A 25 -13.45 -10.64 -14.94
C THR A 25 -14.26 -11.86 -15.36
N SER A 26 -14.34 -12.14 -16.66
CA SER A 26 -15.01 -13.34 -17.17
C SER A 26 -14.28 -14.61 -16.72
N ILE A 27 -12.96 -14.66 -16.78
CA ILE A 27 -12.17 -15.81 -16.31
C ILE A 27 -12.41 -16.05 -14.81
N VAL A 28 -12.35 -15.02 -13.97
CA VAL A 28 -12.63 -15.13 -12.53
C VAL A 28 -14.04 -15.68 -12.29
N ASN A 29 -15.06 -15.15 -12.97
CA ASN A 29 -16.43 -15.59 -12.81
C ASN A 29 -16.62 -17.07 -13.22
N TYR A 30 -16.01 -17.52 -14.33
CA TYR A 30 -16.11 -18.93 -14.73
C TYR A 30 -15.34 -19.86 -13.80
N VAL A 31 -14.22 -19.45 -13.25
CA VAL A 31 -13.49 -20.21 -12.23
C VAL A 31 -14.34 -20.32 -10.95
N ASP A 32 -15.01 -19.24 -10.53
CA ASP A 32 -15.92 -19.26 -9.37
C ASP A 32 -17.15 -20.15 -9.60
N LEU A 33 -17.65 -20.24 -10.83
CA LEU A 33 -18.71 -21.19 -11.19
C LEU A 33 -18.20 -22.63 -11.14
N LEU A 34 -17.03 -22.91 -11.70
CA LEU A 34 -16.43 -24.25 -11.68
C LEU A 34 -16.14 -24.74 -10.25
N LYS A 35 -15.78 -23.85 -9.32
CA LYS A 35 -15.58 -24.19 -7.91
C LYS A 35 -16.87 -24.64 -7.20
N LYS A 36 -18.05 -24.30 -7.74
CA LYS A 36 -19.36 -24.69 -7.21
C LYS A 36 -19.87 -26.00 -7.80
N GLU A 37 -19.28 -26.46 -8.90
CA GLU A 37 -19.64 -27.74 -9.51
C GLU A 37 -19.07 -28.93 -8.73
N ASP A 38 -19.79 -30.07 -8.76
CA ASP A 38 -19.28 -31.31 -8.20
C ASP A 38 -18.26 -31.94 -9.16
N ILE A 39 -17.00 -31.67 -8.92
CA ILE A 39 -15.90 -32.15 -9.75
C ILE A 39 -15.28 -33.41 -9.12
N PRO A 40 -15.47 -34.58 -9.69
CA PRO A 40 -15.02 -35.84 -9.09
C PRO A 40 -13.49 -35.98 -9.04
N SER A 41 -12.78 -35.43 -10.04
CA SER A 41 -11.31 -35.55 -10.13
C SER A 41 -10.61 -34.61 -9.14
N PRO A 42 -9.77 -35.14 -8.22
CA PRO A 42 -8.92 -34.34 -7.34
C PRO A 42 -7.97 -33.44 -8.10
N GLU A 43 -7.41 -33.93 -9.21
CA GLU A 43 -6.48 -33.19 -10.07
C GLU A 43 -7.18 -32.00 -10.73
N ALA A 44 -8.42 -32.17 -11.20
CA ALA A 44 -9.20 -31.09 -11.78
C ALA A 44 -9.51 -29.99 -10.73
N ARG A 45 -9.79 -30.36 -9.48
CA ARG A 45 -9.97 -29.40 -8.38
C ARG A 45 -8.69 -28.62 -8.09
N GLU A 46 -7.52 -29.27 -8.15
CA GLU A 46 -6.23 -28.61 -7.98
C GLU A 46 -5.97 -27.60 -9.12
N TYR A 47 -6.26 -27.99 -10.38
CA TYR A 47 -6.11 -27.07 -11.51
C TYR A 47 -7.01 -25.84 -11.40
N ILE A 48 -8.24 -26.01 -10.95
CA ILE A 48 -9.18 -24.90 -10.70
C ILE A 48 -8.65 -23.99 -9.58
N ALA A 49 -8.13 -24.55 -8.50
CA ALA A 49 -7.51 -23.75 -7.43
C ALA A 49 -6.31 -22.95 -7.90
N VAL A 50 -5.50 -23.50 -8.82
CA VAL A 50 -4.39 -22.77 -9.46
C VAL A 50 -4.92 -21.64 -10.36
N LEU A 51 -5.92 -21.91 -11.19
CA LEU A 51 -6.55 -20.91 -12.05
C LEU A 51 -7.17 -19.79 -11.26
N ASP A 52 -7.88 -20.09 -10.18
CA ASP A 52 -8.46 -19.11 -9.25
C ASP A 52 -7.39 -18.16 -8.71
N ARG A 53 -6.34 -18.73 -8.14
CA ARG A 53 -5.21 -17.95 -7.60
C ARG A 53 -4.54 -17.06 -8.65
N GLN A 54 -4.27 -17.60 -9.83
CA GLN A 54 -3.60 -16.86 -10.91
C GLN A 54 -4.50 -15.76 -11.51
N SER A 55 -5.80 -16.03 -11.66
CA SER A 55 -6.77 -15.04 -12.13
C SER A 55 -6.90 -13.86 -11.20
N HIS A 56 -7.03 -14.12 -9.89
CA HIS A 56 -7.08 -13.08 -8.87
C HIS A 56 -5.77 -12.29 -8.79
N ARG A 57 -4.65 -12.97 -8.93
CA ARG A 57 -3.33 -12.31 -9.00
C ARG A 57 -3.22 -11.37 -10.20
N LEU A 58 -3.63 -11.81 -11.39
CA LEU A 58 -3.57 -10.98 -12.60
C LEU A 58 -4.53 -9.79 -12.50
N LYS A 59 -5.72 -9.99 -11.94
CA LYS A 59 -6.67 -8.92 -11.64
C LYS A 59 -6.04 -7.84 -10.76
N LYS A 60 -5.42 -8.24 -9.65
CA LYS A 60 -4.74 -7.31 -8.75
C LYS A 60 -3.57 -6.58 -9.41
N LEU A 61 -2.75 -7.27 -10.21
CA LEU A 61 -1.64 -6.66 -10.97
C LEU A 61 -2.15 -5.57 -11.93
N THR A 62 -3.26 -5.83 -12.62
CA THR A 62 -3.87 -4.87 -13.53
C THR A 62 -4.41 -3.64 -12.79
N GLU A 63 -5.09 -3.86 -11.67
CA GLU A 63 -5.61 -2.79 -10.82
C GLU A 63 -4.46 -1.93 -10.25
N ASP A 64 -3.42 -2.55 -9.72
CA ASP A 64 -2.23 -1.88 -9.20
C ASP A 64 -1.51 -1.05 -10.29
N LEU A 65 -1.43 -1.57 -11.52
CA LEU A 65 -0.82 -0.86 -12.66
C LEU A 65 -1.60 0.40 -13.04
N VAL A 66 -2.93 0.29 -13.12
CA VAL A 66 -3.81 1.45 -13.40
C VAL A 66 -3.68 2.50 -12.32
N GLU A 67 -3.72 2.07 -11.06
CA GLU A 67 -3.60 2.98 -9.91
C GLU A 67 -2.25 3.70 -9.92
N ALA A 68 -1.14 2.96 -10.10
CA ALA A 68 0.20 3.52 -10.22
C ALA A 68 0.31 4.53 -11.36
N SER A 69 -0.32 4.24 -12.51
CA SER A 69 -0.35 5.13 -13.66
C SER A 69 -1.14 6.42 -13.38
N LYS A 70 -2.36 6.30 -12.84
CA LYS A 70 -3.20 7.45 -12.48
C LYS A 70 -2.57 8.30 -11.38
N ALA A 71 -1.95 7.66 -10.37
CA ALA A 71 -1.27 8.36 -9.30
C ALA A 71 -0.07 9.16 -9.81
N SER A 72 0.73 8.61 -10.73
CA SER A 72 1.91 9.30 -11.25
C SER A 72 1.58 10.43 -12.24
N SER A 73 0.43 10.36 -12.91
CA SER A 73 0.00 11.42 -13.85
C SER A 73 -0.84 12.51 -13.20
N GLY A 74 -1.15 12.41 -11.90
CA GLY A 74 -2.05 13.34 -11.23
C GLY A 74 -3.52 13.21 -11.66
N ALA A 75 -3.89 12.15 -12.39
CA ALA A 75 -5.25 11.93 -12.89
C ALA A 75 -6.21 11.37 -11.82
N LEU A 76 -5.74 11.12 -10.60
CA LEU A 76 -6.60 10.77 -9.48
C LEU A 76 -7.27 12.01 -8.91
N ASN A 77 -8.59 11.94 -8.73
CA ASN A 77 -9.31 12.97 -8.01
C ASN A 77 -9.04 12.84 -6.50
N VAL A 78 -8.43 13.88 -5.92
CA VAL A 78 -8.06 13.94 -4.49
C VAL A 78 -9.01 14.88 -3.78
N ASP A 79 -9.69 14.37 -2.74
CA ASP A 79 -10.59 15.14 -1.88
C ASP A 79 -9.92 15.33 -0.50
N LEU A 80 -9.21 16.45 -0.37
CA LEU A 80 -8.47 16.77 0.87
C LEU A 80 -9.41 17.35 1.93
N GLN A 81 -9.71 16.57 2.95
CA GLN A 81 -10.54 16.95 4.10
C GLN A 81 -9.72 17.02 5.40
N PRO A 82 -10.14 17.83 6.39
CA PRO A 82 -9.57 17.75 7.72
C PRO A 82 -9.76 16.34 8.30
N THR A 83 -8.65 15.69 8.63
CA THR A 83 -8.62 14.29 9.09
C THR A 83 -7.92 14.22 10.44
N ASP A 84 -8.59 13.66 11.44
CA ASP A 84 -7.99 13.39 12.76
C ASP A 84 -7.11 12.15 12.69
N VAL A 85 -5.83 12.29 13.00
CA VAL A 85 -4.85 11.19 12.99
C VAL A 85 -5.22 10.11 14.02
N ASN A 86 -5.87 10.45 15.13
CA ASN A 86 -6.35 9.47 16.11
C ASN A 86 -7.45 8.57 15.55
N VAL A 87 -8.34 9.11 14.71
CA VAL A 87 -9.35 8.31 14.01
C VAL A 87 -8.67 7.33 13.05
N LEU A 88 -7.64 7.78 12.34
CA LEU A 88 -6.85 6.90 11.47
C LEU A 88 -6.19 5.75 12.26
N PHE A 89 -5.61 6.02 13.44
CA PHE A 89 -5.05 4.97 14.30
C PHE A 89 -6.12 4.00 14.81
N SER A 90 -7.32 4.49 15.14
CA SER A 90 -8.44 3.63 15.54
C SER A 90 -8.90 2.72 14.38
N GLN A 91 -8.92 3.24 13.16
CA GLN A 91 -9.21 2.44 11.94
C GLN A 91 -8.13 1.39 11.70
N ILE A 92 -6.85 1.76 11.78
CA ILE A 92 -5.73 0.82 11.66
C ILE A 92 -5.88 -0.32 12.66
N GLN A 93 -6.21 -0.03 13.90
CA GLN A 93 -6.40 -1.05 14.93
C GLN A 93 -7.62 -1.93 14.63
N GLY A 94 -8.75 -1.35 14.25
CA GLY A 94 -9.98 -2.11 13.96
C GLY A 94 -9.88 -2.98 12.72
N GLU A 95 -9.28 -2.47 11.64
CA GLU A 95 -9.29 -3.15 10.33
C GLU A 95 -8.13 -4.14 10.16
N TYR A 96 -6.95 -3.85 10.75
CA TYR A 96 -5.74 -4.63 10.46
C TYR A 96 -5.26 -5.53 11.58
N GLN A 97 -5.81 -5.43 12.79
CA GLN A 97 -5.39 -6.26 13.92
C GLN A 97 -5.58 -7.75 13.63
N GLU A 98 -6.78 -8.16 13.17
CA GLU A 98 -7.06 -9.57 12.84
C GLU A 98 -6.23 -10.05 11.65
N ARG A 99 -6.05 -9.20 10.63
CA ARG A 99 -5.27 -9.52 9.45
C ARG A 99 -3.79 -9.74 9.79
N LEU A 100 -3.21 -8.92 10.66
CA LEU A 100 -1.84 -9.08 11.15
C LEU A 100 -1.72 -10.33 12.04
N ALA A 101 -2.71 -10.57 12.91
CA ALA A 101 -2.74 -11.78 13.75
C ALA A 101 -2.78 -13.07 12.91
N ALA A 102 -3.53 -13.09 11.80
CA ALA A 102 -3.53 -14.20 10.84
C ALA A 102 -2.15 -14.44 10.21
N CYS A 103 -1.31 -13.40 10.11
CA CYS A 103 0.08 -13.47 9.67
C CYS A 103 1.06 -13.76 10.84
N GLN A 104 0.56 -14.13 12.02
CA GLN A 104 1.35 -14.34 13.26
C GLN A 104 2.11 -13.08 13.72
N LEU A 105 1.53 -11.91 13.51
CA LEU A 105 2.10 -10.62 13.87
C LEU A 105 1.26 -9.94 14.93
N THR A 106 1.89 -9.24 15.88
CA THR A 106 1.21 -8.48 16.93
C THR A 106 1.28 -6.99 16.63
N LEU A 107 0.14 -6.35 16.46
CA LEU A 107 0.07 -4.89 16.23
C LEU A 107 0.26 -4.13 17.54
N VAL A 108 1.15 -3.14 17.52
CA VAL A 108 1.37 -2.19 18.62
C VAL A 108 1.21 -0.77 18.06
N THR A 109 0.26 -0.01 18.58
CA THR A 109 -0.02 1.36 18.15
C THR A 109 0.37 2.39 19.18
N GLN A 110 0.91 3.52 18.73
CA GLN A 110 1.17 4.71 19.55
C GLN A 110 0.60 5.93 18.81
N PRO A 111 -0.69 6.25 19.04
CA PRO A 111 -1.34 7.40 18.42
C PRO A 111 -0.75 8.72 18.94
N PRO A 112 -0.92 9.84 18.19
CA PRO A 112 -0.50 11.16 18.65
C PRO A 112 -1.42 11.70 19.76
N ALA A 113 -1.08 12.88 20.27
CA ALA A 113 -1.98 13.61 21.18
C ALA A 113 -3.35 13.87 20.51
N PRO A 114 -4.45 13.88 21.28
CA PRO A 114 -5.78 14.21 20.76
C PRO A 114 -5.81 15.56 20.03
N GLY A 115 -6.59 15.65 18.96
CA GLY A 115 -6.70 16.87 18.15
C GLY A 115 -5.55 17.06 17.13
N THR A 116 -4.74 16.04 16.89
CA THR A 116 -3.74 16.06 15.81
C THR A 116 -4.44 15.94 14.48
N MET A 117 -4.58 17.06 13.75
CA MET A 117 -5.31 17.17 12.48
C MET A 117 -4.34 17.34 11.32
N ILE A 118 -4.63 16.65 10.24
CA ILE A 118 -3.95 16.80 8.93
C ILE A 118 -4.98 17.08 7.83
N ARG A 119 -4.53 17.47 6.65
CA ARG A 119 -5.38 17.56 5.47
C ARG A 119 -5.07 16.38 4.55
N ALA A 120 -6.04 15.46 4.41
CA ALA A 120 -5.85 14.24 3.65
C ALA A 120 -7.16 13.71 3.05
N ASP A 121 -7.05 12.84 2.05
CA ASP A 121 -8.15 12.03 1.54
C ASP A 121 -8.14 10.67 2.24
N SER A 122 -9.14 10.40 3.06
CA SER A 122 -9.21 9.18 3.88
C SER A 122 -9.23 7.89 3.04
N ARG A 123 -9.82 7.93 1.83
CA ARG A 123 -9.83 6.76 0.91
C ARG A 123 -8.42 6.46 0.41
N LEU A 124 -7.66 7.49 0.04
CA LEU A 124 -6.28 7.33 -0.41
C LEU A 124 -5.37 6.92 0.74
N LEU A 125 -5.60 7.44 1.96
CA LEU A 125 -4.88 6.98 3.15
C LEU A 125 -5.16 5.51 3.45
N SER A 126 -6.43 5.06 3.44
CA SER A 126 -6.75 3.64 3.61
C SER A 126 -6.02 2.78 2.59
N ARG A 127 -5.93 3.22 1.33
CA ARG A 127 -5.20 2.50 0.29
C ARG A 127 -3.69 2.44 0.56
N VAL A 128 -3.10 3.51 1.10
CA VAL A 128 -1.70 3.52 1.56
C VAL A 128 -1.49 2.49 2.67
N MET A 129 -2.38 2.48 3.68
CA MET A 129 -2.32 1.51 4.79
C MET A 129 -2.43 0.07 4.30
N ASP A 130 -3.37 -0.21 3.38
CA ASP A 130 -3.53 -1.53 2.75
C ASP A 130 -2.25 -2.02 2.07
N ASN A 131 -1.58 -1.15 1.33
CA ASN A 131 -0.32 -1.47 0.67
C ASN A 131 0.79 -1.78 1.68
N LEU A 132 0.91 -0.98 2.74
CA LEU A 132 1.91 -1.19 3.79
C LEU A 132 1.63 -2.46 4.60
N VAL A 133 0.40 -2.67 5.06
CA VAL A 133 0.02 -3.86 5.82
C VAL A 133 0.14 -5.13 4.97
N SER A 134 -0.24 -5.07 3.68
CA SER A 134 -0.03 -6.18 2.75
C SER A 134 1.45 -6.53 2.59
N ASN A 135 2.32 -5.52 2.53
CA ASN A 135 3.76 -5.69 2.47
C ASN A 135 4.28 -6.34 3.76
N ILE A 136 3.87 -5.82 4.91
CA ILE A 136 4.24 -6.35 6.23
C ILE A 136 3.82 -7.81 6.37
N CYS A 137 2.58 -8.18 6.04
CA CYS A 137 2.11 -9.57 6.11
C CYS A 137 2.92 -10.53 5.23
N LYS A 138 3.51 -10.05 4.14
CA LYS A 138 4.31 -10.88 3.23
C LYS A 138 5.75 -11.09 3.68
N TYR A 139 6.35 -10.05 4.26
CA TYR A 139 7.79 -9.98 4.43
C TYR A 139 8.24 -9.91 5.90
N ALA A 140 7.33 -9.60 6.84
CA ALA A 140 7.70 -9.56 8.24
C ALA A 140 8.01 -10.96 8.79
N LEU A 141 8.93 -11.01 9.76
CA LEU A 141 9.26 -12.21 10.50
C LEU A 141 8.07 -12.61 11.39
N PRO A 142 7.49 -13.83 11.25
CA PRO A 142 6.40 -14.29 12.09
C PRO A 142 6.74 -14.27 13.59
N ASN A 143 5.73 -14.16 14.43
CA ASN A 143 5.84 -14.07 15.90
C ASN A 143 6.59 -12.84 16.39
N THR A 144 6.62 -11.76 15.57
CA THR A 144 7.17 -10.47 15.96
C THR A 144 6.09 -9.39 16.06
N ARG A 145 6.49 -8.17 16.42
CA ARG A 145 5.60 -7.02 16.55
C ARG A 145 5.69 -6.11 15.33
N VAL A 146 4.54 -5.56 14.95
CA VAL A 146 4.43 -4.46 14.01
C VAL A 146 4.09 -3.21 14.80
N TYR A 147 4.93 -2.20 14.70
CA TYR A 147 4.72 -0.93 15.37
C TYR A 147 4.17 0.09 14.39
N VAL A 148 3.04 0.71 14.74
CA VAL A 148 2.52 1.89 14.06
C VAL A 148 2.56 3.01 15.07
N VAL A 149 3.50 3.94 14.89
CA VAL A 149 3.77 5.00 15.86
C VAL A 149 3.69 6.37 15.21
N SER A 150 3.23 7.34 15.95
CA SER A 150 3.25 8.74 15.52
C SER A 150 4.36 9.51 16.21
N THR A 151 4.96 10.44 15.48
CA THR A 151 5.93 11.40 16.01
C THR A 151 5.55 12.79 15.53
N LEU A 152 5.38 13.71 16.48
CA LEU A 152 5.19 15.13 16.17
C LEU A 152 6.55 15.83 16.19
N PHE A 153 6.79 16.67 15.21
CA PHE A 153 7.96 17.53 15.22
C PHE A 153 7.61 18.95 14.76
N SER A 154 8.34 19.89 15.33
CA SER A 154 8.30 21.27 14.95
C SER A 154 9.72 21.67 14.54
N SER A 155 9.91 22.19 13.37
CA SER A 155 11.21 22.62 12.88
C SER A 155 11.07 23.89 12.04
N GLN A 156 12.02 24.82 12.21
CA GLN A 156 12.12 26.00 11.36
C GLN A 156 12.98 25.77 10.13
N SER A 157 13.70 24.63 10.07
CA SER A 157 14.68 24.31 9.04
C SER A 157 14.28 23.22 8.05
N THR A 158 13.10 22.62 8.22
CA THR A 158 12.52 21.63 7.28
C THR A 158 11.41 22.27 6.44
N PRO A 159 11.01 21.68 5.29
CA PRO A 159 9.86 22.16 4.53
C PRO A 159 8.54 22.14 5.33
N PHE A 160 8.48 21.36 6.41
CA PHE A 160 7.34 21.27 7.31
C PHE A 160 7.61 22.07 8.59
N ARG A 161 6.79 23.09 8.88
CA ARG A 161 6.92 23.88 10.12
C ARG A 161 6.44 23.09 11.35
N ASN A 162 5.29 22.47 11.25
CA ASN A 162 4.73 21.54 12.23
C ASN A 162 4.19 20.35 11.48
N ALA A 163 4.65 19.16 11.79
CA ALA A 163 4.25 17.96 11.06
C ALA A 163 4.05 16.76 11.99
N VAL A 164 3.29 15.80 11.51
CA VAL A 164 3.17 14.46 12.09
C VAL A 164 3.74 13.44 11.13
N THR A 165 4.60 12.55 11.64
CA THR A 165 5.06 11.36 10.93
C THR A 165 4.39 10.14 11.53
N ILE A 166 3.78 9.33 10.68
CA ILE A 166 3.24 8.01 11.01
C ILE A 166 4.22 6.98 10.47
N SER A 167 4.84 6.20 11.37
CA SER A 167 5.86 5.21 11.04
C SER A 167 5.32 3.80 11.21
N PHE A 168 5.45 2.98 10.16
CA PHE A 168 5.22 1.54 10.19
C PHE A 168 6.57 0.84 10.31
N LYS A 169 6.75 -0.01 11.33
CA LYS A 169 8.03 -0.69 11.59
C LYS A 169 7.79 -2.16 11.82
N ASN A 170 8.59 -3.00 11.18
CA ASN A 170 8.59 -4.45 11.37
C ASN A 170 10.00 -5.03 11.16
N VAL A 171 10.23 -6.20 11.73
CA VAL A 171 11.44 -7.00 11.43
C VAL A 171 11.16 -7.80 10.16
N SER A 172 12.08 -7.80 9.21
CA SER A 172 11.99 -8.61 7.99
C SER A 172 12.31 -10.07 8.30
N ARG A 173 11.63 -10.98 7.58
CA ARG A 173 11.93 -12.41 7.65
C ARG A 173 13.24 -12.74 6.92
N ASP A 174 13.46 -12.07 5.82
CA ASP A 174 14.62 -12.26 4.96
C ASP A 174 15.58 -11.08 5.13
N GLU A 175 16.86 -11.30 4.92
CA GLU A 175 17.89 -10.26 4.97
C GLU A 175 17.63 -9.17 3.93
N LEU A 176 17.70 -7.91 4.35
CA LEU A 176 17.42 -6.75 3.48
C LEU A 176 18.72 -6.18 2.89
N ASN A 177 19.26 -6.88 1.87
CA ASN A 177 20.45 -6.46 1.12
C ASN A 177 20.10 -5.56 -0.07
N ILE A 178 19.16 -4.62 0.13
CA ILE A 178 18.66 -3.71 -0.90
C ILE A 178 18.54 -2.29 -0.32
N SER A 179 18.88 -1.29 -1.09
CA SER A 179 18.73 0.09 -0.63
C SER A 179 17.26 0.53 -0.57
N PRO A 180 16.90 1.48 0.33
CA PRO A 180 15.57 2.07 0.36
C PRO A 180 15.13 2.64 -0.99
N ASP A 181 16.04 3.26 -1.75
CA ASP A 181 15.75 3.87 -3.05
C ASP A 181 15.42 2.80 -4.10
N GLU A 182 16.17 1.71 -4.14
CA GLU A 182 15.88 0.58 -5.02
C GLU A 182 14.53 -0.07 -4.69
N LEU A 183 14.18 -0.23 -3.39
CA LEU A 183 12.85 -0.74 -3.00
C LEU A 183 11.69 0.18 -3.41
N MET A 184 11.97 1.46 -3.63
CA MET A 184 10.99 2.45 -4.06
C MET A 184 10.77 2.46 -5.57
N GLU A 185 11.63 1.83 -6.35
CA GLU A 185 11.45 1.70 -7.79
C GLU A 185 10.28 0.78 -8.12
N ARG A 186 9.65 1.03 -9.27
CA ARG A 186 8.50 0.22 -9.71
C ARG A 186 8.98 -1.16 -10.16
N PHE A 187 8.22 -2.18 -9.79
CA PHE A 187 8.49 -3.59 -10.13
C PHE A 187 9.76 -4.18 -9.51
N VAL A 188 10.44 -3.44 -8.64
CA VAL A 188 11.59 -3.98 -7.92
C VAL A 188 11.11 -4.88 -6.79
N ARG A 189 11.77 -6.01 -6.66
CA ARG A 189 11.55 -7.01 -5.61
C ARG A 189 12.92 -7.46 -5.15
N GLY A 190 13.14 -7.51 -3.85
CA GLY A 190 14.37 -8.07 -3.29
C GLY A 190 14.62 -9.51 -3.80
N ASP A 191 15.87 -9.92 -3.94
CA ASP A 191 16.22 -11.21 -4.54
C ASP A 191 15.52 -12.40 -3.88
N ALA A 192 15.41 -12.41 -2.55
CA ALA A 192 14.71 -13.44 -1.79
C ALA A 192 13.19 -13.45 -2.02
N SER A 193 12.60 -12.32 -2.44
CA SER A 193 11.15 -12.14 -2.63
C SER A 193 10.65 -12.48 -4.04
N ARG A 194 11.51 -12.92 -4.95
CA ARG A 194 11.12 -13.27 -6.34
C ARG A 194 10.09 -14.38 -6.42
N HIS A 195 10.05 -15.26 -5.42
CA HIS A 195 9.11 -16.39 -5.32
C HIS A 195 7.83 -16.05 -4.53
N THR A 196 7.75 -14.88 -3.86
CA THR A 196 6.55 -14.47 -3.11
C THR A 196 5.54 -13.79 -4.03
N GLU A 197 4.24 -13.92 -3.72
CA GLU A 197 3.16 -13.27 -4.49
C GLU A 197 3.18 -11.74 -4.29
N GLY A 198 3.24 -10.97 -5.36
CA GLY A 198 3.16 -9.51 -5.31
C GLY A 198 3.45 -8.84 -6.64
N SER A 199 2.93 -7.61 -6.84
CA SER A 199 3.16 -6.79 -8.03
C SER A 199 4.52 -6.10 -8.05
N GLY A 200 5.13 -5.89 -6.88
CA GLY A 200 6.27 -4.98 -6.72
C GLY A 200 5.89 -3.49 -6.85
N LEU A 201 4.59 -3.18 -6.88
CA LEU A 201 4.08 -1.81 -7.04
C LEU A 201 3.57 -1.19 -5.74
N GLY A 202 3.32 -1.98 -4.69
CA GLY A 202 2.63 -1.51 -3.49
C GLY A 202 3.31 -0.30 -2.80
N LEU A 203 4.63 -0.32 -2.65
CA LEU A 203 5.38 0.79 -2.03
C LEU A 203 5.40 2.04 -2.93
N SER A 204 5.58 1.86 -4.24
CA SER A 204 5.56 2.98 -5.19
C SER A 204 4.17 3.60 -5.32
N ILE A 205 3.10 2.81 -5.22
CA ILE A 205 1.71 3.30 -5.14
C ILE A 205 1.52 4.09 -3.84
N ALA A 206 1.90 3.52 -2.69
CA ALA A 206 1.78 4.20 -1.40
C ALA A 206 2.49 5.57 -1.42
N ARG A 207 3.73 5.63 -1.92
CA ARG A 207 4.48 6.87 -2.12
C ARG A 207 3.71 7.88 -2.97
N SER A 208 3.24 7.45 -4.14
CA SER A 208 2.54 8.34 -5.08
C SER A 208 1.24 8.88 -4.48
N LEU A 209 0.48 8.04 -3.75
CA LEU A 209 -0.76 8.45 -3.09
C LEU A 209 -0.52 9.44 -1.94
N VAL A 210 0.56 9.27 -1.18
CA VAL A 210 0.95 10.23 -0.13
C VAL A 210 1.37 11.56 -0.75
N GLN A 211 2.20 11.54 -1.80
CA GLN A 211 2.68 12.74 -2.50
C GLN A 211 1.55 13.54 -3.16
N LEU A 212 0.55 12.87 -3.74
CA LEU A 212 -0.64 13.51 -4.31
C LEU A 212 -1.45 14.30 -3.27
N GLN A 213 -1.35 13.91 -2.01
CA GLN A 213 -2.00 14.58 -0.88
C GLN A 213 -1.12 15.65 -0.22
N GLY A 214 0.05 15.96 -0.80
CA GLY A 214 0.99 16.94 -0.27
C GLY A 214 1.87 16.41 0.87
N GLY A 215 1.78 15.11 1.20
CA GLY A 215 2.65 14.47 2.18
C GLY A 215 3.99 14.01 1.60
N THR A 216 4.85 13.50 2.47
CA THR A 216 6.09 12.81 2.06
C THR A 216 6.08 11.37 2.53
N PHE A 217 6.71 10.50 1.73
CA PHE A 217 6.86 9.09 2.01
C PHE A 217 8.34 8.74 1.98
N GLY A 218 8.83 8.10 3.06
CA GLY A 218 10.21 7.66 3.19
C GLY A 218 10.30 6.20 3.60
N LEU A 219 11.39 5.55 3.21
CA LEU A 219 11.77 4.24 3.70
C LEU A 219 13.11 4.33 4.43
N ALA A 220 13.26 3.52 5.47
CA ALA A 220 14.54 3.29 6.13
C ALA A 220 14.69 1.80 6.40
N ILE A 221 15.91 1.32 6.20
CA ILE A 221 16.32 -0.05 6.48
C ILE A 221 17.51 0.04 7.42
N ASP A 222 17.43 -0.67 8.54
CA ASP A 222 18.52 -0.80 9.50
C ASP A 222 18.64 -2.28 9.85
N ALA A 223 19.62 -2.95 9.28
CA ALA A 223 19.73 -4.42 9.26
C ALA A 223 18.39 -5.05 8.83
N ASP A 224 17.76 -5.87 9.67
CA ASP A 224 16.48 -6.51 9.38
C ASP A 224 15.26 -5.64 9.72
N LEU A 225 15.47 -4.43 10.24
CA LEU A 225 14.38 -3.51 10.56
C LEU A 225 13.97 -2.72 9.32
N PHE A 226 12.73 -2.97 8.85
CA PHE A 226 12.08 -2.17 7.83
C PHE A 226 11.22 -1.08 8.48
N ARG A 227 11.32 0.15 7.96
CA ARG A 227 10.50 1.28 8.39
C ARG A 227 9.97 2.05 7.19
N ALA A 228 8.68 2.30 7.16
CA ALA A 228 8.02 3.22 6.23
C ALA A 228 7.45 4.41 7.01
N ASP A 229 7.80 5.61 6.60
CA ASP A 229 7.41 6.87 7.21
C ASP A 229 6.49 7.65 6.28
N ILE A 230 5.34 8.10 6.81
CA ILE A 230 4.37 8.95 6.12
C ILE A 230 4.28 10.25 6.91
N THR A 231 4.61 11.38 6.28
CA THR A 231 4.63 12.68 6.95
C THR A 231 3.67 13.65 6.29
N PHE A 232 2.87 14.32 7.10
CA PHE A 232 1.96 15.39 6.70
C PHE A 232 2.14 16.63 7.57
N ASP A 233 1.92 17.80 6.98
CA ASP A 233 1.77 19.04 7.73
C ASP A 233 0.56 18.98 8.66
N LEU A 234 0.73 19.46 9.88
CA LEU A 234 -0.38 19.67 10.78
C LEU A 234 -1.26 20.83 10.29
N LEU A 235 -2.56 20.62 10.34
CA LEU A 235 -3.48 21.75 10.25
C LEU A 235 -3.23 22.63 11.48
N ASN A 236 -2.67 23.82 11.26
CA ASN A 236 -2.62 24.83 12.29
C ASN A 236 -4.07 25.12 12.69
N GLY A 237 -4.43 24.89 13.94
CA GLY A 237 -5.68 25.43 14.44
C GLY A 237 -5.62 26.94 14.17
N ASP A 238 -6.53 27.43 13.33
CA ASP A 238 -6.73 28.86 13.20
C ASP A 238 -6.92 29.38 14.61
N SER A 239 -5.91 30.11 15.09
CA SER A 239 -6.05 30.91 16.30
C SER A 239 -7.15 31.94 16.01
N LYS A 240 -8.38 31.61 16.46
CA LYS A 240 -9.43 32.61 16.57
C LYS A 240 -9.08 33.61 17.66
#